data_16829a3ab22e6bf1a6f563d9f65b6404
#
_entry.id   16829a3ab22e6bf1a6f563d9f65b6404
#
_cell.length_a   1.000
_cell.length_b   1.000
_cell.length_c   1.000
_cell.angle_alpha   90.00
_cell.angle_beta   90.00
_cell.angle_gamma   90.00
#
_symmetry.space_group_name_H-M   'P 1'
#
loop_
_entity.id
_entity.type
_entity.pdbx_description
1 polymer ?
#
loop_
_entity_poly.entity_id
_entity_poly.type
_entity_poly.pdbx_seq_one_letter_code
_entity_poly.pdbx_strand_id
1 'polypeptide(L)'
;MQIPNAGIVGIGVDIVDITRIAKLQDEKKVALSKKILSKKELEACSYTVTSQILASRFAAKEAVSKALGTGFRTISFTDISILHDSLGKPVVELEEKAAELAQSKGIVSLHISISHEKNTAVAFCIATD
;
A
#
# COMPACT_ATOMS: atom_id res chain seq x y z
N MET A 1 -1.22 23.05 -22.65
CA MET A 1 0.22 22.73 -22.80
C MET A 1 0.63 21.76 -21.69
N GLN A 2 1.30 20.74 -22.05
CA GLN A 2 1.83 19.79 -21.05
C GLN A 2 3.18 20.29 -20.56
N ILE A 3 3.29 20.48 -19.24
CA ILE A 3 4.56 20.87 -18.63
C ILE A 3 5.43 19.61 -18.47
N PRO A 4 6.71 19.66 -18.84
CA PRO A 4 7.60 18.53 -18.62
C PRO A 4 7.56 18.08 -17.17
N ASN A 5 7.62 16.77 -16.96
CA ASN A 5 7.55 16.20 -15.62
C ASN A 5 8.73 16.68 -14.77
N ALA A 6 8.43 17.24 -13.62
CA ALA A 6 9.42 17.73 -12.67
C ALA A 6 9.79 16.66 -11.62
N GLY A 7 9.61 15.39 -11.95
CA GLY A 7 9.91 14.25 -11.08
C GLY A 7 8.69 13.60 -10.46
N ILE A 8 7.65 14.34 -10.13
CA ILE A 8 6.45 13.78 -9.51
C ILE A 8 5.44 13.40 -10.58
N VAL A 9 5.09 12.12 -10.63
CA VAL A 9 4.10 11.58 -11.57
C VAL A 9 2.73 11.46 -10.92
N GLY A 10 2.69 11.14 -9.64
CA GLY A 10 1.43 10.97 -8.93
C GLY A 10 1.61 11.03 -7.41
N ILE A 11 0.51 11.31 -6.74
CA ILE A 11 0.47 11.33 -5.28
C ILE A 11 -0.79 10.59 -4.82
N GLY A 12 -0.71 10.02 -3.63
CA GLY A 12 -1.85 9.35 -3.02
C GLY A 12 -1.80 9.45 -1.51
N VAL A 13 -2.96 9.55 -0.91
CA VAL A 13 -3.11 9.54 0.54
C VAL A 13 -4.35 8.73 0.88
N ASP A 14 -4.28 7.99 1.97
CA ASP A 14 -5.43 7.25 2.48
C ASP A 14 -5.39 7.20 3.99
N ILE A 15 -6.56 7.11 4.60
CA ILE A 15 -6.74 7.04 6.04
C ILE A 15 -7.70 5.90 6.37
N VAL A 16 -7.36 5.10 7.36
CA VAL A 16 -8.14 3.93 7.76
C VAL A 16 -8.38 3.94 9.26
N ASP A 17 -9.62 3.66 9.65
CA ASP A 17 -9.99 3.49 11.05
C ASP A 17 -9.61 2.07 11.50
N ILE A 18 -8.60 1.96 12.36
CA ILE A 18 -8.11 0.69 12.88
C ILE A 18 -9.20 -0.02 13.69
N THR A 19 -10.04 0.74 14.37
CA THR A 19 -11.11 0.14 15.21
C THR A 19 -12.16 -0.59 14.39
N ARG A 20 -12.42 -0.15 13.15
CA ARG A 20 -13.33 -0.86 12.24
C ARG A 20 -12.80 -2.26 11.93
N ILE A 21 -11.51 -2.36 11.68
CA ILE A 21 -10.88 -3.66 11.40
C ILE A 21 -10.86 -4.50 12.67
N ALA A 22 -10.52 -3.91 13.81
CA ALA A 22 -10.47 -4.61 15.09
C ALA A 22 -11.82 -5.21 15.48
N LYS A 23 -12.93 -4.58 15.07
CA LYS A 23 -14.29 -5.04 15.38
C LYS A 23 -14.81 -6.14 14.45
N LEU A 24 -14.10 -6.45 13.37
CA LEU A 24 -14.50 -7.53 12.47
C LEU A 24 -14.45 -8.88 13.20
N GLN A 25 -15.33 -9.77 12.82
CA GLN A 25 -15.27 -11.17 13.27
C GLN A 25 -14.00 -11.82 12.72
N ASP A 26 -13.46 -12.80 13.43
CA ASP A 26 -12.20 -13.44 13.08
C ASP A 26 -12.17 -13.97 11.64
N GLU A 27 -13.24 -14.57 11.19
CA GLU A 27 -13.38 -15.09 9.83
C GLU A 27 -13.22 -13.99 8.78
N LYS A 28 -13.83 -12.82 9.06
CA LYS A 28 -13.73 -11.65 8.15
C LYS A 28 -12.34 -11.05 8.15
N LYS A 29 -11.67 -11.02 9.31
CA LYS A 29 -10.28 -10.57 9.39
C LYS A 29 -9.36 -11.47 8.58
N VAL A 30 -9.52 -12.78 8.68
CA VAL A 30 -8.75 -13.76 7.90
C VAL A 30 -8.99 -13.56 6.41
N ALA A 31 -10.24 -13.43 5.99
CA ALA A 31 -10.59 -13.20 4.59
C ALA A 31 -10.00 -11.90 4.07
N LEU A 32 -10.08 -10.82 4.86
CA LEU A 32 -9.52 -9.53 4.50
C LEU A 32 -8.00 -9.60 4.40
N SER A 33 -7.33 -10.27 5.33
CA SER A 33 -5.88 -10.46 5.30
C SER A 33 -5.44 -11.17 4.02
N LYS A 34 -6.15 -12.22 3.61
CA LYS A 34 -5.84 -12.96 2.38
C LYS A 34 -6.03 -12.10 1.14
N LYS A 35 -7.02 -11.22 1.14
CA LYS A 35 -7.28 -10.31 0.02
C LYS A 35 -6.24 -9.21 -0.09
N ILE A 36 -5.81 -8.68 1.05
CA ILE A 36 -4.99 -7.46 1.12
C ILE A 36 -3.49 -7.77 1.10
N LEU A 37 -3.06 -8.79 1.86
CA LEU A 37 -1.63 -9.01 2.09
C LEU A 37 -1.05 -9.99 1.09
N SER A 38 0.11 -9.62 0.52
CA SER A 38 0.90 -10.50 -0.31
C SER A 38 1.59 -11.57 0.54
N LYS A 39 2.09 -12.61 -0.12
CA LYS A 39 2.86 -13.65 0.55
C LYS A 39 4.08 -13.09 1.27
N LYS A 40 4.79 -12.15 0.64
CA LYS A 40 5.96 -11.49 1.25
C LYS A 40 5.61 -10.74 2.52
N GLU A 41 4.47 -10.08 2.54
CA GLU A 41 4.00 -9.36 3.72
C GLU A 41 3.61 -10.30 4.85
N LEU A 42 2.93 -11.40 4.51
CA LEU A 42 2.58 -12.43 5.51
C LEU A 42 3.83 -13.04 6.12
N GLU A 43 4.82 -13.37 5.31
CA GLU A 43 6.09 -13.90 5.79
C GLU A 43 6.84 -12.88 6.68
N ALA A 44 6.84 -11.61 6.27
CA ALA A 44 7.53 -10.54 7.02
C ALA A 44 6.97 -10.34 8.42
N CYS A 45 5.67 -10.56 8.63
CA CYS A 45 5.06 -10.50 9.97
C CYS A 45 4.91 -11.87 10.64
N SER A 46 5.57 -12.90 10.09
CA SER A 46 5.51 -14.28 10.59
C SER A 46 4.08 -14.79 10.72
N TYR A 47 3.22 -14.41 9.77
CA TYR A 47 1.80 -14.76 9.71
C TYR A 47 0.99 -14.31 10.93
N THR A 48 1.52 -13.38 11.73
CA THR A 48 0.80 -12.76 12.84
C THR A 48 0.28 -11.40 12.40
N VAL A 49 -0.97 -11.37 11.95
CA VAL A 49 -1.59 -10.16 11.38
C VAL A 49 -2.45 -9.48 12.44
N THR A 50 -1.95 -8.37 12.98
CA THR A 50 -2.73 -7.54 13.90
C THR A 50 -3.65 -6.60 13.10
N SER A 51 -4.66 -6.05 13.77
CA SER A 51 -5.55 -5.05 13.15
C SER A 51 -4.77 -3.82 12.69
N GLN A 52 -3.74 -3.42 13.43
CA GLN A 52 -2.88 -2.30 13.08
C GLN A 52 -2.08 -2.60 11.80
N ILE A 53 -1.48 -3.79 11.69
CA ILE A 53 -0.75 -4.20 10.49
C ILE A 53 -1.70 -4.18 9.30
N LEU A 54 -2.86 -4.78 9.42
CA LEU A 54 -3.82 -4.87 8.33
C LEU A 54 -4.30 -3.49 7.88
N ALA A 55 -4.65 -2.61 8.84
CA ALA A 55 -5.09 -1.25 8.56
C ALA A 55 -3.98 -0.44 7.89
N SER A 56 -2.75 -0.53 8.39
CA SER A 56 -1.60 0.20 7.83
C SER A 56 -1.28 -0.24 6.41
N ARG A 57 -1.32 -1.54 6.15
CA ARG A 57 -1.07 -2.08 4.80
C ARG A 57 -2.20 -1.72 3.84
N PHE A 58 -3.45 -1.76 4.32
CA PHE A 58 -4.59 -1.33 3.52
C PHE A 58 -4.45 0.14 3.11
N ALA A 59 -4.19 1.03 4.06
CA ALA A 59 -3.99 2.46 3.80
C ALA A 59 -2.82 2.69 2.82
N ALA A 60 -1.70 2.00 3.03
CA ALA A 60 -0.52 2.12 2.18
C ALA A 60 -0.81 1.71 0.73
N LYS A 61 -1.50 0.60 0.54
CA LYS A 61 -1.82 0.11 -0.81
C LYS A 61 -2.84 1.00 -1.52
N GLU A 62 -3.82 1.53 -0.79
CA GLU A 62 -4.74 2.52 -1.35
C GLU A 62 -3.98 3.79 -1.77
N ALA A 63 -3.06 4.27 -0.94
CA ALA A 63 -2.24 5.43 -1.28
C ALA A 63 -1.39 5.17 -2.53
N VAL A 64 -0.78 3.99 -2.63
CA VAL A 64 -0.01 3.58 -3.82
C VAL A 64 -0.92 3.55 -5.05
N SER A 65 -2.11 2.97 -4.95
CA SER A 65 -3.03 2.89 -6.09
C SER A 65 -3.45 4.27 -6.59
N LYS A 66 -3.65 5.21 -5.69
CA LYS A 66 -3.94 6.60 -6.05
C LYS A 66 -2.76 7.28 -6.73
N ALA A 67 -1.55 7.04 -6.23
CA ALA A 67 -0.33 7.57 -6.85
C ALA A 67 -0.11 6.98 -8.26
N LEU A 68 -0.47 5.72 -8.47
CA LEU A 68 -0.46 5.09 -9.79
C LEU A 68 -1.60 5.61 -10.70
N GLY A 69 -2.62 6.22 -10.13
CA GLY A 69 -3.66 6.94 -10.86
C GLY A 69 -4.87 6.12 -11.30
N THR A 70 -4.92 4.84 -11.01
CA THR A 70 -6.02 3.97 -11.47
C THR A 70 -6.86 3.36 -10.37
N GLY A 71 -6.41 3.45 -9.11
CA GLY A 71 -7.02 2.67 -8.04
C GLY A 71 -6.88 1.17 -8.33
N PHE A 72 -7.80 0.36 -7.82
CA PHE A 72 -7.76 -1.10 -7.98
C PHE A 72 -8.63 -1.61 -9.13
N ARG A 73 -8.72 -0.87 -10.23
CA ARG A 73 -9.49 -1.29 -11.39
C ARG A 73 -8.81 -2.41 -12.19
N THR A 74 -7.49 -2.34 -12.30
CA THR A 74 -6.71 -3.26 -13.12
C THR A 74 -5.61 -3.98 -12.34
N ILE A 75 -5.39 -3.61 -11.10
CA ILE A 75 -4.37 -4.18 -10.23
C ILE A 75 -5.00 -4.78 -8.98
N SER A 76 -4.33 -5.73 -8.37
CA SER A 76 -4.78 -6.37 -7.14
C SER A 76 -3.96 -5.88 -5.95
N PHE A 77 -4.55 -5.90 -4.75
CA PHE A 77 -3.83 -5.57 -3.53
C PHE A 77 -2.55 -6.40 -3.37
N THR A 78 -2.59 -7.67 -3.75
CA THR A 78 -1.45 -8.58 -3.61
C THR A 78 -0.33 -8.33 -4.62
N ASP A 79 -0.56 -7.49 -5.64
CA ASP A 79 0.49 -7.03 -6.56
C ASP A 79 1.40 -5.99 -5.93
N ILE A 80 1.03 -5.46 -4.78
CA ILE A 80 1.76 -4.44 -4.04
C ILE A 80 2.20 -5.04 -2.71
N SER A 81 3.48 -4.98 -2.40
CA SER A 81 3.99 -5.39 -1.09
C SER A 81 4.63 -4.20 -0.40
N ILE A 82 4.21 -3.97 0.85
CA ILE A 82 4.79 -2.93 1.70
C ILE A 82 5.70 -3.65 2.69
N LEU A 83 6.98 -3.51 2.46
CA LEU A 83 8.01 -4.14 3.28
C LEU A 83 8.79 -3.07 4.03
N HIS A 84 9.72 -3.48 4.86
CA HIS A 84 10.57 -2.54 5.60
C HIS A 84 12.03 -2.90 5.39
N ASP A 85 12.87 -1.88 5.24
CA ASP A 85 14.31 -2.09 5.14
C ASP A 85 14.92 -2.35 6.53
N SER A 86 16.24 -2.50 6.60
CA SER A 86 16.96 -2.79 7.84
C SER A 86 16.81 -1.70 8.91
N LEU A 87 16.44 -0.48 8.50
CA LEU A 87 16.25 0.65 9.41
C LEU A 87 14.77 0.87 9.76
N GLY A 88 13.88 0.00 9.27
CA GLY A 88 12.44 0.11 9.51
C GLY A 88 11.71 1.04 8.56
N LYS A 89 12.37 1.56 7.53
CA LYS A 89 11.73 2.42 6.55
C LYS A 89 10.83 1.60 5.63
N PRO A 90 9.58 2.01 5.40
CA PRO A 90 8.71 1.28 4.48
C PRO A 90 9.20 1.43 3.04
N VAL A 91 9.17 0.32 2.32
CA VAL A 91 9.52 0.27 0.90
C VAL A 91 8.41 -0.46 0.16
N VAL A 92 8.15 -0.03 -1.08
CA VAL A 92 7.09 -0.59 -1.92
C VAL A 92 7.72 -1.47 -2.98
N GLU A 93 7.25 -2.71 -3.09
CA GLU A 93 7.58 -3.58 -4.19
C GLU A 93 6.31 -3.82 -5.01
N LEU A 94 6.44 -3.70 -6.34
CA LEU A 94 5.35 -3.95 -7.27
C LEU A 94 5.63 -5.22 -8.07
N GLU A 95 4.59 -6.00 -8.30
CA GLU A 95 4.64 -7.20 -9.12
C GLU A 95 3.48 -7.20 -10.11
N GLU A 96 3.59 -8.05 -11.13
CA GLU A 96 2.51 -8.31 -12.08
C GLU A 96 1.95 -7.03 -12.71
N LYS A 97 0.62 -6.89 -12.72
CA LYS A 97 -0.05 -5.76 -13.37
C LYS A 97 0.30 -4.41 -12.75
N ALA A 98 0.57 -4.38 -11.44
CA ALA A 98 0.97 -3.12 -10.79
C ALA A 98 2.34 -2.66 -11.29
N ALA A 99 3.29 -3.58 -11.46
CA ALA A 99 4.60 -3.27 -12.02
C ALA A 99 4.49 -2.82 -13.48
N GLU A 100 3.67 -3.48 -14.28
CA GLU A 100 3.43 -3.11 -15.67
C GLU A 100 2.82 -1.71 -15.78
N LEU A 101 1.86 -1.41 -14.92
CA LEU A 101 1.21 -0.10 -14.89
C LEU A 101 2.20 1.01 -14.56
N ALA A 102 3.02 0.82 -13.53
CA ALA A 102 4.04 1.79 -13.15
C ALA A 102 5.01 2.05 -14.30
N GLN A 103 5.48 0.98 -14.94
CA GLN A 103 6.37 1.08 -16.09
C GLN A 103 5.74 1.85 -17.23
N SER A 104 4.47 1.58 -17.54
CA SER A 104 3.74 2.26 -18.61
C SER A 104 3.61 3.77 -18.38
N LYS A 105 3.66 4.20 -17.14
CA LYS A 105 3.56 5.61 -16.77
C LYS A 105 4.91 6.28 -16.54
N GLY A 106 6.00 5.56 -16.76
CA GLY A 106 7.34 6.08 -16.54
C GLY A 106 7.71 6.26 -15.07
N ILE A 107 7.00 5.57 -14.18
CA ILE A 107 7.28 5.62 -12.75
C ILE A 107 8.48 4.73 -12.44
N VAL A 108 9.50 5.30 -11.85
CA VAL A 108 10.75 4.62 -11.48
C VAL A 108 10.78 4.32 -9.99
N SER A 109 10.25 5.23 -9.16
CA SER A 109 10.31 5.09 -7.71
C SER A 109 8.96 5.42 -7.07
N LEU A 110 8.66 4.71 -5.98
CA LEU A 110 7.54 4.99 -5.10
C LEU A 110 8.10 5.28 -3.72
N HIS A 111 7.72 6.42 -3.18
CA HIS A 111 8.12 6.86 -1.85
C HIS A 111 6.89 6.82 -0.96
N ILE A 112 6.98 6.16 0.18
CA ILE A 112 5.83 5.99 1.05
C ILE A 112 6.15 6.38 2.47
N SER A 113 5.17 6.98 3.13
CA SER A 113 5.20 7.26 4.56
C SER A 113 3.93 6.73 5.19
N ILE A 114 4.07 6.09 6.33
CA ILE A 114 2.95 5.50 7.05
C ILE A 114 3.03 5.99 8.49
N SER A 115 1.90 6.48 9.01
CA SER A 115 1.80 6.87 10.41
C SER A 115 0.53 6.27 11.00
N HIS A 116 0.56 6.02 12.29
CA HIS A 116 -0.62 5.54 12.99
C HIS A 116 -0.66 6.06 14.41
N GLU A 117 -1.85 6.17 14.90
CA GLU A 117 -2.15 6.39 16.30
C GLU A 117 -3.02 5.24 16.79
N LYS A 118 -3.59 5.36 17.98
CA LYS A 118 -4.37 4.29 18.61
C LYS A 118 -5.48 3.75 17.69
N ASN A 119 -6.20 4.63 17.03
CA ASN A 119 -7.41 4.27 16.28
C ASN A 119 -7.32 4.53 14.77
N THR A 120 -6.22 5.11 14.29
CA THR A 120 -6.15 5.59 12.91
C THR A 120 -4.80 5.28 12.29
N ALA A 121 -4.81 4.79 11.06
CA ALA A 121 -3.63 4.65 10.22
C ALA A 121 -3.77 5.57 9.02
N VAL A 122 -2.68 6.21 8.61
CA VAL A 122 -2.62 7.07 7.42
C VAL A 122 -1.39 6.70 6.61
N ALA A 123 -1.52 6.76 5.30
CA ALA A 123 -0.40 6.53 4.40
C ALA A 123 -0.37 7.60 3.31
N PHE A 124 0.82 7.97 2.90
CA PHE A 124 1.05 8.94 1.84
C PHE A 124 2.09 8.37 0.87
N CYS A 125 1.81 8.44 -0.43
CA CYS A 125 2.69 7.91 -1.45
C CYS A 125 2.97 8.95 -2.52
N ILE A 126 4.23 9.04 -2.93
CA ILE A 126 4.67 9.87 -4.05
C ILE A 126 5.31 8.95 -5.09
N ALA A 127 4.81 9.01 -6.32
CA ALA A 127 5.37 8.30 -7.46
C ALA A 127 6.25 9.27 -8.26
N THR A 128 7.47 8.87 -8.56
CA THR A 128 8.42 9.69 -9.32
C THR A 128 8.94 8.97 -10.54
N ASP A 129 9.37 9.75 -11.54
CA ASP A 129 10.02 9.23 -12.73
C ASP A 129 11.54 9.14 -12.59
#